data_90a68271c39e78bf158e9db45b763768
#
_entry.id   90a68271c39e78bf158e9db45b763768
#
_cell.length_a   1.000
_cell.length_b   1.000
_cell.length_c   1.000
_cell.angle_alpha   90.00
_cell.angle_beta   90.00
_cell.angle_gamma   90.00
#
_symmetry.space_group_name_H-M   'P 1'
#
loop_
_entity.id
_entity.type
_entity.pdbx_description
1 polymer ?
#
loop_
_entity_poly.entity_id
_entity_poly.type
_entity_poly.pdbx_seq_one_letter_code
_entity_poly.pdbx_strand_id
1 'polypeptide(L)'
;MNITRYTLANGLRVVHHYEPRTAMAAVNVLYDVGARDESRSLTGIAHLFEHLMFGGSANEPDFNGAIERAGGVSNAWTSPDFTNFYELMPAQNVEAALRVESDRMLALSFSPDVLRVQRSVVVEEFRQTVLNRPYGRVMHELRDMVYAPSHPYSWPVIGLTPEHIERVTD
;
A
#
# COMPACT_ATOMS: atom_id res chain seq x y z
N MET A 1 -10.05 -21.88 -16.49
CA MET A 1 -9.30 -21.28 -15.37
C MET A 1 -9.68 -22.01 -14.10
N ASN A 2 -8.75 -22.74 -13.47
CA ASN A 2 -9.02 -23.45 -12.21
C ASN A 2 -8.70 -22.51 -11.05
N ILE A 3 -9.75 -22.00 -10.40
CA ILE A 3 -9.62 -21.11 -9.25
C ILE A 3 -10.10 -21.85 -8.00
N THR A 4 -9.23 -21.99 -7.03
CA THR A 4 -9.56 -22.48 -5.69
C THR A 4 -9.75 -21.30 -4.74
N ARG A 5 -10.80 -21.34 -3.92
CA ARG A 5 -11.08 -20.34 -2.89
C ARG A 5 -11.26 -21.03 -1.56
N TYR A 6 -10.63 -20.49 -0.52
CA TYR A 6 -10.80 -21.00 0.85
C TYR A 6 -10.51 -19.89 1.86
N THR A 7 -10.90 -20.13 3.09
CA THR A 7 -10.65 -19.20 4.20
C THR A 7 -9.83 -19.92 5.26
N LEU A 8 -8.75 -19.30 5.72
CA LEU A 8 -7.94 -19.83 6.81
C LEU A 8 -8.68 -19.69 8.15
N ALA A 9 -8.21 -20.42 9.17
CA ALA A 9 -8.84 -20.41 10.50
C ALA A 9 -8.85 -19.02 11.16
N ASN A 10 -7.91 -18.13 10.79
CA ASN A 10 -7.85 -16.75 11.24
C ASN A 10 -8.75 -15.78 10.43
N GLY A 11 -9.53 -16.27 9.47
CA GLY A 11 -10.42 -15.47 8.64
C GLY A 11 -9.80 -14.94 7.33
N LEU A 12 -8.51 -15.15 7.08
CA LEU A 12 -7.88 -14.72 5.84
C LEU A 12 -8.47 -15.47 4.65
N ARG A 13 -9.00 -14.74 3.68
CA ARG A 13 -9.56 -15.27 2.43
C ARG A 13 -8.45 -15.45 1.41
N VAL A 14 -8.37 -16.65 0.84
CA VAL A 14 -7.34 -17.00 -0.15
C VAL A 14 -7.99 -17.38 -1.47
N VAL A 15 -7.45 -16.82 -2.55
CA VAL A 15 -7.78 -17.16 -3.93
C VAL A 15 -6.50 -17.67 -4.59
N HIS A 16 -6.52 -18.91 -5.05
CA HIS A 16 -5.38 -19.54 -5.70
C HIS A 16 -5.74 -19.94 -7.13
N HIS A 17 -4.85 -19.64 -8.06
CA HIS A 17 -4.89 -20.11 -9.44
C HIS A 17 -3.56 -20.76 -9.81
N TYR A 18 -3.62 -22.00 -10.28
CA TYR A 18 -2.45 -22.68 -10.81
C TYR A 18 -2.39 -22.57 -12.33
N GLU A 19 -1.30 -21.99 -12.84
CA GLU A 19 -1.03 -21.86 -14.28
C GLU A 19 0.29 -22.56 -14.63
N PRO A 20 0.21 -23.81 -15.18
CA PRO A 20 1.40 -24.64 -15.43
C PRO A 20 2.28 -24.17 -16.59
N ARG A 21 1.81 -23.21 -17.40
CA ARG A 21 2.54 -22.69 -18.57
C ARG A 21 3.57 -21.62 -18.24
N THR A 22 3.65 -21.17 -16.99
CA THR A 22 4.63 -20.18 -16.53
C THR A 22 5.46 -20.71 -15.38
N ALA A 23 6.73 -20.32 -15.33
CA ALA A 23 7.62 -20.54 -14.20
C ALA A 23 7.59 -19.39 -13.17
N MET A 24 6.71 -18.41 -13.39
CA MET A 24 6.54 -17.27 -12.49
C MET A 24 5.33 -17.46 -11.58
N ALA A 25 5.44 -16.94 -10.37
CA ALA A 25 4.33 -16.81 -9.44
C ALA A 25 4.07 -15.33 -9.11
N ALA A 26 2.82 -15.02 -8.84
CA ALA A 26 2.41 -13.74 -8.26
C ALA A 26 1.78 -14.01 -6.90
N VAL A 27 2.22 -13.29 -5.88
CA VAL A 27 1.52 -13.14 -4.61
C VAL A 27 0.87 -11.77 -4.60
N ASN A 28 -0.38 -11.69 -4.19
CA ASN A 28 -1.13 -10.43 -4.12
C ASN A 28 -1.90 -10.40 -2.81
N VAL A 29 -1.67 -9.35 -2.03
CA VAL A 29 -2.34 -9.11 -0.75
C VAL A 29 -3.14 -7.83 -0.84
N LEU A 30 -4.44 -7.93 -0.58
CA LEU A 30 -5.37 -6.81 -0.62
C LEU A 30 -5.90 -6.54 0.77
N TYR A 31 -5.63 -5.34 1.26
CA TYR A 31 -6.19 -4.80 2.50
C TYR A 31 -7.45 -4.00 2.17
N ASP A 32 -8.58 -4.34 2.78
CA ASP A 32 -9.86 -3.63 2.64
C ASP A 32 -9.85 -2.32 3.47
N VAL A 33 -8.81 -1.53 3.23
CA VAL A 33 -8.57 -0.20 3.83
C VAL A 33 -7.99 0.71 2.77
N GLY A 34 -8.58 1.88 2.59
CA GLY A 34 -8.13 2.89 1.64
C GLY A 34 -8.46 4.31 2.12
N ALA A 35 -8.35 5.29 1.24
CA ALA A 35 -8.58 6.68 1.61
C ALA A 35 -10.00 6.96 2.13
N ARG A 36 -11.01 6.17 1.76
CA ARG A 36 -12.39 6.30 2.27
C ARG A 36 -12.50 6.08 3.79
N ASP A 37 -11.55 5.34 4.38
CA ASP A 37 -11.55 4.99 5.80
C ASP A 37 -10.90 6.08 6.67
N GLU A 38 -10.39 7.13 6.03
CA GLU A 38 -9.80 8.31 6.67
C GLU A 38 -10.88 9.32 7.12
N SER A 39 -10.46 10.31 7.88
CA SER A 39 -11.28 11.48 8.16
C SER A 39 -10.80 12.67 7.31
N ARG A 40 -11.72 13.59 6.92
CA ARG A 40 -11.35 14.79 6.16
C ARG A 40 -10.35 15.68 6.90
N SER A 41 -10.26 15.58 8.22
CA SER A 41 -9.29 16.34 9.04
C SER A 41 -7.88 15.74 9.04
N LEU A 42 -7.73 14.49 8.54
CA LEU A 42 -6.45 13.78 8.50
C LEU A 42 -6.48 12.78 7.33
N THR A 43 -6.04 13.22 6.16
CA THR A 43 -6.10 12.48 4.89
C THR A 43 -4.72 12.15 4.35
N GLY A 44 -4.61 11.12 3.49
CA GLY A 44 -3.35 10.62 2.95
C GLY A 44 -2.67 9.57 3.82
N ILE A 45 -3.33 9.13 4.90
CA ILE A 45 -2.77 8.19 5.87
C ILE A 45 -2.67 6.78 5.28
N ALA A 46 -3.69 6.34 4.52
CA ALA A 46 -3.65 5.03 3.87
C ALA A 46 -2.47 4.92 2.90
N HIS A 47 -2.20 5.98 2.14
CA HIS A 47 -1.04 6.07 1.26
C HIS A 47 0.28 6.12 2.03
N LEU A 48 0.35 6.87 3.11
CA LEU A 48 1.54 6.85 3.98
C LEU A 48 1.80 5.46 4.55
N PHE A 49 0.75 4.73 4.97
CA PHE A 49 0.89 3.36 5.44
C PHE A 49 1.37 2.41 4.35
N GLU A 50 0.95 2.58 3.10
CA GLU A 50 1.52 1.86 1.96
C GLU A 50 3.04 1.99 1.94
N HIS A 51 3.57 3.23 2.04
CA HIS A 51 5.01 3.48 2.12
C HIS A 51 5.67 2.82 3.34
N LEU A 52 5.04 2.91 4.51
CA LEU A 52 5.57 2.34 5.75
C LEU A 52 5.63 0.80 5.70
N MET A 53 4.72 0.17 4.98
CA MET A 53 4.68 -1.29 4.83
C MET A 53 5.91 -1.86 4.08
N PHE A 54 6.66 -1.04 3.37
CA PHE A 54 7.96 -1.40 2.78
C PHE A 54 9.13 -1.19 3.74
N GLY A 55 8.88 -0.61 4.91
CA GLY A 55 9.90 -0.32 5.92
C GLY A 55 10.40 -1.53 6.70
N GLY A 56 9.79 -2.71 6.47
CA GLY A 56 10.18 -3.96 7.12
C GLY A 56 9.23 -4.39 8.23
N SER A 57 9.56 -5.53 8.82
CA SER A 57 8.83 -6.16 9.91
C SER A 57 9.79 -6.69 10.98
N ALA A 58 9.27 -7.23 12.07
CA ALA A 58 10.07 -7.62 13.23
C ALA A 58 11.16 -8.67 12.91
N ASN A 59 10.86 -9.60 12.00
CA ASN A 59 11.82 -10.66 11.62
C ASN A 59 12.44 -10.43 10.22
N GLU A 60 11.89 -9.53 9.41
CA GLU A 60 12.44 -9.15 8.09
C GLU A 60 12.51 -7.62 7.97
N PRO A 61 13.58 -7.01 8.47
CA PRO A 61 13.75 -5.55 8.43
C PRO A 61 14.02 -5.01 7.02
N ASP A 62 14.37 -5.86 6.07
CA ASP A 62 14.67 -5.51 4.67
C ASP A 62 13.72 -6.25 3.73
N PHE A 63 12.48 -5.79 3.67
CA PHE A 63 11.43 -6.37 2.83
C PHE A 63 11.85 -6.47 1.36
N ASN A 64 12.29 -5.34 0.78
CA ASN A 64 12.66 -5.30 -0.64
C ASN A 64 13.85 -6.20 -0.95
N GLY A 65 14.88 -6.18 -0.11
CA GLY A 65 16.04 -7.06 -0.29
C GLY A 65 15.69 -8.54 -0.16
N ALA A 66 14.71 -8.91 0.68
CA ALA A 66 14.24 -10.30 0.75
C ALA A 66 13.60 -10.75 -0.56
N ILE A 67 12.75 -9.90 -1.16
CA ILE A 67 12.10 -10.17 -2.45
C ILE A 67 13.13 -10.19 -3.60
N GLU A 68 14.06 -9.24 -3.64
CA GLU A 68 15.12 -9.18 -4.65
C GLU A 68 16.03 -10.40 -4.58
N ARG A 69 16.44 -10.84 -3.38
CA ARG A 69 17.24 -12.08 -3.19
C ARG A 69 16.50 -13.32 -3.67
N ALA A 70 15.17 -13.32 -3.63
CA ALA A 70 14.33 -14.36 -4.19
C ALA A 70 14.15 -14.25 -5.73
N GLY A 71 14.80 -13.26 -6.37
CA GLY A 71 14.67 -12.98 -7.81
C GLY A 71 13.33 -12.36 -8.19
N GLY A 72 12.67 -11.71 -7.25
CA GLY A 72 11.38 -11.07 -7.42
C GLY A 72 11.44 -9.55 -7.52
N VAL A 73 10.29 -8.99 -7.82
CA VAL A 73 9.98 -7.55 -7.75
C VAL A 73 8.69 -7.38 -6.97
N SER A 74 8.57 -6.26 -6.27
CA SER A 74 7.38 -5.89 -5.49
C SER A 74 6.88 -4.51 -5.89
N ASN A 75 5.59 -4.27 -5.70
CA ASN A 75 5.00 -2.95 -5.78
C ASN A 75 3.68 -2.92 -5.01
N ALA A 76 3.12 -1.71 -4.86
CA ALA A 76 1.83 -1.50 -4.23
C ALA A 76 1.10 -0.31 -4.86
N TRP A 77 -0.17 -0.16 -4.52
CA TRP A 77 -0.94 1.05 -4.75
C TRP A 77 -2.09 1.17 -3.76
N THR A 78 -2.42 2.39 -3.41
CA THR A 78 -3.59 2.73 -2.60
C THR A 78 -4.69 3.32 -3.49
N SER A 79 -5.92 2.91 -3.23
CA SER A 79 -7.12 3.45 -3.84
C SER A 79 -8.02 4.10 -2.78
N PRO A 80 -9.16 4.71 -3.17
CA PRO A 80 -10.15 5.08 -2.17
C PRO A 80 -10.63 3.91 -1.31
N ASP A 81 -10.73 2.69 -1.87
CA ASP A 81 -11.40 1.55 -1.25
C ASP A 81 -10.45 0.53 -0.61
N PHE A 82 -9.23 0.40 -1.11
CA PHE A 82 -8.29 -0.62 -0.66
C PHE A 82 -6.85 -0.24 -0.91
N THR A 83 -5.94 -0.90 -0.21
CA THR A 83 -4.49 -0.88 -0.47
C THR A 83 -4.06 -2.27 -0.91
N ASN A 84 -3.35 -2.34 -2.03
CA ASN A 84 -2.93 -3.58 -2.66
C ASN A 84 -1.42 -3.67 -2.75
N PHE A 85 -0.88 -4.83 -2.36
CA PHE A 85 0.54 -5.17 -2.49
C PHE A 85 0.68 -6.39 -3.38
N TYR A 86 1.75 -6.46 -4.16
CA TYR A 86 2.02 -7.65 -4.96
C TYR A 86 3.52 -7.88 -5.18
N GLU A 87 3.88 -9.12 -5.27
CA GLU A 87 5.20 -9.62 -5.61
C GLU A 87 5.11 -10.53 -6.84
N LEU A 88 6.08 -10.39 -7.74
CA LEU A 88 6.26 -11.27 -8.89
C LEU A 88 7.64 -11.91 -8.79
N MET A 89 7.72 -13.24 -8.85
CA MET A 89 8.97 -13.96 -8.69
C MET A 89 8.95 -15.33 -9.37
N PRO A 90 10.13 -15.99 -9.53
CA PRO A 90 10.17 -17.41 -9.91
C PRO A 90 9.32 -18.25 -8.95
N ALA A 91 8.47 -19.12 -9.51
CA ALA A 91 7.50 -19.92 -8.73
C ALA A 91 8.14 -20.77 -7.63
N GLN A 92 9.37 -21.23 -7.85
CA GLN A 92 10.14 -22.00 -6.86
C GLN A 92 10.49 -21.20 -5.59
N ASN A 93 10.43 -19.87 -5.65
CA ASN A 93 10.78 -18.96 -4.55
C ASN A 93 9.54 -18.28 -3.93
N VAL A 94 8.33 -18.66 -4.30
CA VAL A 94 7.07 -18.06 -3.82
C VAL A 94 6.92 -18.04 -2.30
N GLU A 95 7.53 -19.00 -1.61
CA GLU A 95 7.54 -19.08 -0.15
C GLU A 95 8.19 -17.82 0.48
N ALA A 96 9.17 -17.21 -0.18
CA ALA A 96 9.81 -15.98 0.31
C ALA A 96 8.78 -14.84 0.40
N ALA A 97 7.93 -14.65 -0.63
CA ALA A 97 6.87 -13.65 -0.59
C ALA A 97 5.84 -13.94 0.51
N LEU A 98 5.36 -15.19 0.59
CA LEU A 98 4.40 -15.58 1.63
C LEU A 98 4.96 -15.38 3.04
N ARG A 99 6.25 -15.61 3.24
CA ARG A 99 6.92 -15.39 4.53
C ARG A 99 6.96 -13.92 4.89
N VAL A 100 7.43 -13.05 4.00
CA VAL A 100 7.56 -11.62 4.30
C VAL A 100 6.19 -10.96 4.45
N GLU A 101 5.19 -11.37 3.65
CA GLU A 101 3.82 -10.90 3.77
C GLU A 101 3.19 -11.30 5.10
N SER A 102 3.35 -12.57 5.50
CA SER A 102 2.82 -13.04 6.79
C SER A 102 3.49 -12.35 7.98
N ASP A 103 4.80 -12.06 7.89
CA ASP A 103 5.53 -11.38 8.96
C ASP A 103 5.07 -9.92 9.11
N ARG A 104 4.93 -9.17 8.01
CA ARG A 104 4.45 -7.79 8.11
C ARG A 104 2.97 -7.68 8.53
N MET A 105 2.12 -8.67 8.21
CA MET A 105 0.76 -8.73 8.72
C MET A 105 0.73 -8.94 10.25
N LEU A 106 1.68 -9.69 10.78
CA LEU A 106 1.72 -10.04 12.20
C LEU A 106 2.46 -8.99 13.03
N ALA A 107 3.55 -8.47 12.49
CA ALA A 107 4.54 -7.73 13.26
C ALA A 107 5.19 -6.61 12.41
N LEU A 108 4.36 -5.76 11.79
CA LEU A 108 4.87 -4.56 11.11
C LEU A 108 5.74 -3.76 12.09
N SER A 109 6.94 -3.42 11.69
CA SER A 109 7.91 -2.72 12.53
C SER A 109 8.63 -1.66 11.72
N PHE A 110 8.48 -0.43 12.13
CA PHE A 110 9.25 0.68 11.58
C PHE A 110 9.73 1.58 12.73
N SER A 111 10.92 2.13 12.56
CA SER A 111 11.48 3.06 13.54
C SER A 111 10.89 4.47 13.35
N PRO A 112 10.97 5.36 14.37
CA PRO A 112 10.63 6.76 14.22
C PRO A 112 11.37 7.46 13.07
N ASP A 113 12.60 7.02 12.77
CA ASP A 113 13.35 7.53 11.60
C ASP A 113 12.73 7.10 10.28
N VAL A 114 12.26 5.87 10.16
CA VAL A 114 11.54 5.39 8.96
C VAL A 114 10.27 6.20 8.78
N LEU A 115 9.47 6.40 9.82
CA LEU A 115 8.28 7.23 9.75
C LEU A 115 8.61 8.65 9.30
N ARG A 116 9.64 9.28 9.89
CA ARG A 116 10.09 10.62 9.51
C ARG A 116 10.49 10.71 8.04
N VAL A 117 11.23 9.73 7.55
CA VAL A 117 11.67 9.67 6.14
C VAL A 117 10.48 9.49 5.22
N GLN A 118 9.59 8.53 5.49
CA GLN A 118 8.44 8.26 4.63
C GLN A 118 7.45 9.43 4.60
N ARG A 119 7.23 10.13 5.71
CA ARG A 119 6.47 11.39 5.70
C ARG A 119 7.08 12.40 4.74
N SER A 120 8.40 12.58 4.77
CA SER A 120 9.08 13.51 3.88
C SER A 120 8.94 13.10 2.41
N VAL A 121 9.01 11.79 2.12
CA VAL A 121 8.83 11.24 0.77
C VAL A 121 7.41 11.53 0.26
N VAL A 122 6.38 11.22 1.04
CA VAL A 122 4.97 11.44 0.65
C VAL A 122 4.65 12.93 0.51
N VAL A 123 5.19 13.78 1.38
CA VAL A 123 5.05 15.26 1.26
C VAL A 123 5.69 15.76 -0.03
N GLU A 124 6.88 15.25 -0.38
CA GLU A 124 7.53 15.65 -1.63
C GLU A 124 6.79 15.12 -2.85
N GLU A 125 6.26 13.91 -2.80
CA GLU A 125 5.39 13.36 -3.85
C GLU A 125 4.13 14.23 -4.05
N PHE A 126 3.49 14.67 -2.95
CA PHE A 126 2.39 15.62 -3.02
C PHE A 126 2.80 16.92 -3.74
N ARG A 127 3.96 17.47 -3.39
CA ARG A 127 4.48 18.69 -4.05
C ARG A 127 4.67 18.45 -5.54
N GLN A 128 5.31 17.35 -5.93
CA GLN A 128 5.60 17.02 -7.32
C GLN A 128 4.34 16.76 -8.14
N THR A 129 3.38 16.03 -7.58
CA THR A 129 2.19 15.57 -8.33
C THR A 129 1.06 16.58 -8.33
N VAL A 130 0.92 17.39 -7.26
CA VAL A 130 -0.21 18.31 -7.07
C VAL A 130 0.20 19.77 -7.25
N LEU A 131 1.31 20.21 -6.64
CA LEU A 131 1.66 21.65 -6.61
C LEU A 131 2.54 22.08 -7.78
N ASN A 132 3.54 21.29 -8.14
CA ASN A 132 4.56 21.63 -9.13
C ASN A 132 4.22 21.15 -10.54
N ARG A 133 3.21 20.30 -10.69
CA ARG A 133 2.77 19.79 -11.98
C ARG A 133 1.70 20.68 -12.59
N PRO A 134 1.79 21.04 -13.90
CA PRO A 134 0.67 21.68 -14.60
C PRO A 134 -0.62 20.85 -14.44
N TYR A 135 -1.70 21.51 -14.08
CA TYR A 135 -3.01 20.91 -13.81
C TYR A 135 -3.03 19.89 -12.64
N GLY A 136 -2.01 19.83 -11.80
CA GLY A 136 -1.92 18.87 -10.69
C GLY A 136 -3.08 18.99 -9.69
N ARG A 137 -3.66 20.16 -9.50
CA ARG A 137 -4.80 20.42 -8.60
C ARG A 137 -6.17 20.06 -9.17
N VAL A 138 -6.27 19.80 -10.46
CA VAL A 138 -7.59 19.55 -11.13
C VAL A 138 -8.39 18.46 -10.44
N MET A 139 -7.74 17.36 -10.05
CA MET A 139 -8.44 16.25 -9.39
C MET A 139 -8.91 16.60 -7.97
N HIS A 140 -8.23 17.49 -7.26
CA HIS A 140 -8.68 17.99 -5.95
C HIS A 140 -9.93 18.84 -6.13
N GLU A 141 -9.89 19.81 -7.04
CA GLU A 141 -11.00 20.73 -7.33
C GLU A 141 -12.21 19.99 -7.88
N LEU A 142 -12.00 19.03 -8.78
CA LEU A 142 -13.09 18.23 -9.35
C LEU A 142 -13.82 17.40 -8.28
N ARG A 143 -13.11 16.84 -7.30
CA ARG A 143 -13.72 16.08 -6.20
C ARG A 143 -14.63 16.95 -5.35
N ASP A 144 -14.21 18.16 -5.02
CA ASP A 144 -15.02 19.10 -4.26
C ASP A 144 -16.29 19.56 -5.05
N MET A 145 -16.27 19.48 -6.37
CA MET A 145 -17.45 19.76 -7.21
C MET A 145 -18.43 18.58 -7.32
N VAL A 146 -17.89 17.36 -7.25
CA VAL A 146 -18.67 16.12 -7.49
C VAL A 146 -19.22 15.52 -6.20
N TYR A 147 -18.45 15.60 -5.11
CA TYR A 147 -18.78 14.96 -3.84
C TYR A 147 -19.10 16.00 -2.75
N ALA A 148 -20.12 15.70 -1.93
CA ALA A 148 -20.34 16.49 -0.71
C ALA A 148 -19.10 16.40 0.21
N PRO A 149 -18.77 17.46 0.98
CA PRO A 149 -17.60 17.45 1.86
C PRO A 149 -17.52 16.30 2.88
N SER A 150 -18.68 15.75 3.26
CA SER A 150 -18.78 14.60 4.16
C SER A 150 -18.63 13.24 3.46
N HIS A 151 -18.62 13.21 2.13
CA HIS A 151 -18.50 11.96 1.39
C HIS A 151 -17.05 11.45 1.44
N PRO A 152 -16.79 10.15 1.70
CA PRO A 152 -15.44 9.60 1.81
C PRO A 152 -14.58 9.76 0.56
N TYR A 153 -15.16 10.01 -0.60
CA TYR A 153 -14.45 10.24 -1.86
C TYR A 153 -14.16 11.72 -2.16
N SER A 154 -14.54 12.63 -1.23
CA SER A 154 -14.28 14.06 -1.42
C SER A 154 -12.81 14.44 -1.22
N TRP A 155 -11.96 13.55 -0.71
CA TRP A 155 -10.52 13.73 -0.66
C TRP A 155 -9.76 12.71 -1.52
N PRO A 156 -8.63 13.10 -2.12
CA PRO A 156 -7.80 12.21 -2.90
C PRO A 156 -6.92 11.32 -2.00
N VAL A 157 -6.44 10.22 -2.57
CA VAL A 157 -5.56 9.25 -1.88
C VAL A 157 -4.27 9.89 -1.37
N ILE A 158 -3.68 10.82 -2.14
CA ILE A 158 -2.47 11.55 -1.72
C ILE A 158 -2.71 12.51 -0.53
N GLY A 159 -3.97 12.74 -0.16
CA GLY A 159 -4.37 13.67 0.89
C GLY A 159 -4.80 15.04 0.35
N LEU A 160 -5.46 15.82 1.21
CA LEU A 160 -5.90 17.18 0.89
C LEU A 160 -4.75 18.18 0.98
N THR A 161 -3.88 18.03 1.96
CA THR A 161 -2.75 18.94 2.20
C THR A 161 -1.54 18.17 2.76
N PRO A 162 -0.32 18.66 2.51
CA PRO A 162 0.90 18.04 3.07
C PRO A 162 0.91 18.02 4.60
N GLU A 163 0.31 19.05 5.24
CA GLU A 163 0.27 19.21 6.70
C GLU A 163 -0.45 18.03 7.40
N HIS A 164 -1.38 17.35 6.71
CA HIS A 164 -2.01 16.15 7.25
C HIS A 164 -0.98 15.04 7.46
N ILE A 165 -0.09 14.84 6.49
CA ILE A 165 0.97 13.84 6.56
C ILE A 165 2.03 14.24 7.61
N GLU A 166 2.39 15.52 7.67
CA GLU A 166 3.38 16.03 8.63
C GLU A 166 2.95 15.87 10.09
N ARG A 167 1.63 15.83 10.37
CA ARG A 167 1.07 15.67 11.72
C ARG A 167 1.03 14.22 12.22
N VAL A 168 1.25 13.24 11.36
CA VAL A 168 1.25 11.83 11.78
C VAL A 168 2.39 11.59 12.75
N THR A 169 2.07 11.07 13.91
CA THR A 169 3.02 10.68 14.97
C THR A 169 2.95 9.18 15.21
N ASP A 170 3.91 8.68 15.99
CA ASP A 170 4.01 7.27 16.41
C ASP A 170 2.79 6.83 17.22
#